data_0f10e2df845197c60625a4fabaa1e39f
#
_entry.id   0f10e2df845197c60625a4fabaa1e39f
#
_cell.length_a   1.000
_cell.length_b   1.000
_cell.length_c   1.000
_cell.angle_alpha   90.00
_cell.angle_beta   90.00
_cell.angle_gamma   90.00
#
_symmetry.space_group_name_H-M   'P 1'
#
loop_
_entity.id
_entity.type
_entity.pdbx_description
1 polymer ?
#
loop_
_entity_poly.entity_id
_entity_poly.type
_entity_poly.pdbx_seq_one_letter_code
_entity_poly.pdbx_strand_id
1 'polypeptide(L)'
;MQQSGYILIVESDDLIRELVEGWLSEAGYRVVAKSSVAPPPGEAPSLVIANVSSPRGATAVIRSLQEMSSAPILAVSARFRRGLGVSKDAARRLRVRKLLPKPFTRTELLAAVRECLANN
;
A
#
# COMPACT_ATOMS: atom_id res chain seq x y z
N MET A 1 -0.56 20.61 10.43
CA MET A 1 0.06 20.59 9.11
C MET A 1 -0.79 19.86 8.10
N GLN A 2 -1.06 20.49 7.02
CA GLN A 2 -1.85 19.88 5.96
C GLN A 2 -1.08 18.81 5.23
N GLN A 3 -1.74 17.71 5.00
CA GLN A 3 -1.23 16.69 4.09
C GLN A 3 -1.53 17.13 2.68
N SER A 4 -0.52 17.28 1.87
CA SER A 4 -0.74 17.45 0.45
C SER A 4 -0.67 16.05 -0.17
N GLY A 5 -1.49 15.78 -1.13
CA GLY A 5 -1.50 14.49 -1.77
C GLY A 5 -2.57 13.56 -1.21
N TYR A 6 -2.49 12.31 -1.57
CA TYR A 6 -3.52 11.33 -1.26
C TYR A 6 -2.88 9.95 -1.15
N ILE A 7 -3.66 8.98 -0.64
CA ILE A 7 -3.22 7.58 -0.61
C ILE A 7 -3.79 6.90 -1.85
N LEU A 8 -2.91 6.31 -2.65
CA LEU A 8 -3.32 5.56 -3.82
C LEU A 8 -3.44 4.08 -3.43
N ILE A 9 -4.59 3.48 -3.70
CA ILE A 9 -4.80 2.06 -3.45
C ILE A 9 -4.83 1.35 -4.80
N VAL A 10 -4.01 0.31 -4.95
CA VAL A 10 -4.00 -0.53 -6.15
C VAL A 10 -4.39 -1.93 -5.71
N GLU A 11 -5.63 -2.31 -6.00
CA GLU A 11 -6.21 -3.58 -5.56
C GLU A 11 -7.24 -4.05 -6.56
N SER A 12 -7.04 -5.25 -7.10
CA SER A 12 -7.95 -5.78 -8.11
C SER A 12 -9.23 -6.38 -7.52
N ASP A 13 -9.19 -6.79 -6.25
CA ASP A 13 -10.39 -7.34 -5.59
C ASP A 13 -11.31 -6.20 -5.18
N ASP A 14 -12.52 -6.18 -5.76
CA ASP A 14 -13.46 -5.08 -5.53
C ASP A 14 -13.84 -4.92 -4.07
N LEU A 15 -14.08 -6.03 -3.39
CA LEU A 15 -14.51 -6.01 -2.00
C LEU A 15 -13.41 -5.47 -1.08
N ILE A 16 -12.20 -5.98 -1.25
CA ILE A 16 -11.06 -5.53 -0.45
C ILE A 16 -10.78 -4.06 -0.73
N ARG A 17 -10.83 -3.66 -1.99
CA ARG A 17 -10.58 -2.27 -2.37
C ARG A 17 -11.57 -1.32 -1.70
N GLU A 18 -12.85 -1.66 -1.73
CA GLU A 18 -13.88 -0.84 -1.09
C GLU A 18 -13.69 -0.79 0.42
N LEU A 19 -13.34 -1.91 1.01
CA LEU A 19 -13.15 -1.99 2.45
C LEU A 19 -11.99 -1.10 2.90
N VAL A 20 -10.86 -1.22 2.23
CA VAL A 20 -9.68 -0.43 2.57
C VAL A 20 -9.93 1.05 2.33
N GLU A 21 -10.57 1.38 1.22
CA GLU A 21 -10.92 2.76 0.92
C GLU A 21 -11.81 3.35 2.00
N GLY A 22 -12.81 2.60 2.44
CA GLY A 22 -13.72 3.05 3.48
C GLY A 22 -13.01 3.30 4.80
N TRP A 23 -12.16 2.37 5.21
CA TRP A 23 -11.43 2.51 6.47
C TRP A 23 -10.54 3.75 6.47
N LEU A 24 -9.85 4.00 5.36
CA LEU A 24 -8.95 5.13 5.28
C LEU A 24 -9.69 6.45 5.18
N SER A 25 -10.79 6.47 4.44
CA SER A 25 -11.61 7.68 4.34
C SER A 25 -12.21 8.06 5.69
N GLU A 26 -12.66 7.06 6.45
CA GLU A 26 -13.19 7.31 7.79
C GLU A 26 -12.14 7.86 8.73
N ALA A 27 -10.89 7.50 8.50
CA ALA A 27 -9.78 7.99 9.31
C ALA A 27 -9.30 9.37 8.91
N GLY A 28 -9.89 9.95 7.87
CA GLY A 28 -9.59 11.32 7.46
C GLY A 28 -8.63 11.45 6.30
N TYR A 29 -8.22 10.36 5.69
CA TYR A 29 -7.30 10.41 4.55
C TYR A 29 -8.04 10.65 3.23
N ARG A 30 -7.40 11.37 2.33
CA ARG A 30 -7.85 11.42 0.94
C ARG A 30 -7.38 10.17 0.25
N VAL A 31 -8.25 9.52 -0.49
CA VAL A 31 -7.97 8.21 -1.09
C VAL A 31 -8.40 8.18 -2.54
N VAL A 32 -7.57 7.58 -3.38
CA VAL A 32 -7.93 7.24 -4.75
C VAL A 32 -7.68 5.74 -4.91
N ALA A 33 -8.71 5.00 -5.30
CA ALA A 33 -8.62 3.56 -5.42
C ALA A 33 -8.71 3.14 -6.87
N LYS A 34 -7.81 2.26 -7.29
CA LYS A 34 -7.74 1.74 -8.65
C LYS A 34 -7.65 0.23 -8.61
N SER A 35 -8.18 -0.43 -9.66
CA SER A 35 -8.11 -1.88 -9.76
C SER A 35 -6.78 -2.37 -10.32
N SER A 36 -6.04 -1.50 -10.96
CA SER A 36 -4.74 -1.85 -11.54
C SER A 36 -3.81 -0.64 -11.45
N VAL A 37 -2.53 -0.88 -11.71
CA VAL A 37 -1.55 0.20 -11.72
C VAL A 37 -1.92 1.18 -12.84
N ALA A 38 -2.05 2.44 -12.48
CA ALA A 38 -2.38 3.49 -13.42
C ALA A 38 -1.71 4.79 -12.98
N PRO A 39 -1.39 5.67 -13.93
CA PRO A 39 -0.80 6.95 -13.56
C PRO A 39 -1.73 7.72 -12.65
N PRO A 40 -1.20 8.35 -11.60
CA PRO A 40 -2.03 9.15 -10.71
C PRO A 40 -2.51 10.41 -11.42
N PRO A 41 -3.71 10.87 -11.11
CA PRO A 41 -4.23 12.10 -11.72
C PRO A 41 -3.59 13.32 -11.10
N GLY A 42 -2.76 14.01 -11.87
CA GLY A 42 -2.21 15.29 -11.47
C GLY A 42 -1.15 15.20 -10.39
N GLU A 43 -1.54 15.26 -9.14
CA GLU A 43 -0.57 15.32 -8.05
C GLU A 43 -0.07 13.93 -7.65
N ALA A 44 1.10 13.89 -7.01
CA ALA A 44 1.69 12.64 -6.56
C ALA A 44 1.03 12.14 -5.28
N PRO A 45 0.91 10.82 -5.11
CA PRO A 45 0.40 10.28 -3.85
C PRO A 45 1.41 10.44 -2.73
N SER A 46 0.90 10.49 -1.50
CA SER A 46 1.74 10.48 -0.30
C SER A 46 2.17 9.06 0.06
N LEU A 47 1.37 8.09 -0.33
CA LEU A 47 1.60 6.69 -0.01
C LEU A 47 0.86 5.85 -1.05
N VAL A 48 1.44 4.73 -1.43
CA VAL A 48 0.78 3.76 -2.30
C VAL A 48 0.58 2.48 -1.50
N ILE A 49 -0.66 1.98 -1.47
CA ILE A 49 -0.98 0.67 -0.90
C ILE A 49 -1.24 -0.26 -2.07
N ALA A 50 -0.44 -1.29 -2.21
CA ALA A 50 -0.51 -2.16 -3.37
C ALA A 50 -0.67 -3.62 -2.96
N ASN A 51 -1.67 -4.28 -3.54
CA ASN A 51 -1.84 -5.71 -3.36
C ASN A 51 -0.87 -6.44 -4.29
N VAL A 52 -0.11 -7.37 -3.73
CA VAL A 52 0.83 -8.17 -4.51
C VAL A 52 0.49 -9.64 -4.28
N SER A 53 0.22 -10.35 -5.36
CA SER A 53 -0.33 -11.71 -5.28
C SER A 53 0.73 -12.81 -5.29
N SER A 54 1.91 -12.52 -5.82
CA SER A 54 2.98 -13.51 -5.90
C SER A 54 4.32 -12.78 -5.89
N PRO A 55 5.40 -13.46 -5.53
CA PRO A 55 6.72 -12.82 -5.55
C PRO A 55 7.10 -12.25 -6.91
N ARG A 56 6.80 -12.96 -7.98
CA ARG A 56 7.09 -12.47 -9.33
C ARG A 56 6.21 -11.30 -9.70
N GLY A 57 4.92 -11.44 -9.48
CA GLY A 57 3.98 -10.38 -9.75
C GLY A 57 4.25 -9.16 -8.89
N ALA A 58 4.68 -9.39 -7.64
CA ALA A 58 5.02 -8.31 -6.73
C ALA A 58 6.12 -7.43 -7.30
N THR A 59 7.18 -8.04 -7.80
CA THR A 59 8.31 -7.29 -8.34
C THR A 59 7.87 -6.39 -9.49
N ALA A 60 7.06 -6.92 -10.41
CA ALA A 60 6.59 -6.15 -11.56
C ALA A 60 5.70 -4.98 -11.15
N VAL A 61 4.74 -5.24 -10.25
CA VAL A 61 3.83 -4.21 -9.78
C VAL A 61 4.59 -3.10 -9.04
N ILE A 62 5.49 -3.49 -8.15
CA ILE A 62 6.24 -2.52 -7.36
C ILE A 62 7.15 -1.68 -8.24
N ARG A 63 7.81 -2.31 -9.21
CA ARG A 63 8.65 -1.55 -10.14
C ARG A 63 7.84 -0.53 -10.93
N SER A 64 6.66 -0.93 -11.41
CA SER A 64 5.78 0.01 -12.12
C SER A 64 5.39 1.19 -11.24
N LEU A 65 5.07 0.92 -9.97
CA LEU A 65 4.70 1.98 -9.04
C LEU A 65 5.87 2.91 -8.75
N GLN A 66 7.07 2.35 -8.62
CA GLN A 66 8.27 3.16 -8.37
C GLN A 66 8.61 4.05 -9.55
N GLU A 67 8.28 3.60 -10.77
CA GLU A 67 8.48 4.42 -11.96
C GLU A 67 7.50 5.57 -12.04
N MET A 68 6.30 5.39 -11.49
CA MET A 68 5.28 6.42 -11.50
C MET A 68 5.49 7.47 -10.41
N SER A 69 6.06 7.09 -9.29
CA SER A 69 6.07 7.95 -8.12
C SER A 69 7.20 7.55 -7.17
N SER A 70 7.69 8.53 -6.42
CA SER A 70 8.68 8.27 -5.37
C SER A 70 8.01 8.03 -4.01
N ALA A 71 6.68 7.95 -3.95
CA ALA A 71 5.97 7.73 -2.71
C ALA A 71 6.33 6.38 -2.10
N PRO A 72 6.34 6.27 -0.76
CA PRO A 72 6.56 4.98 -0.11
C PRO A 72 5.44 4.01 -0.48
N ILE A 73 5.77 2.72 -0.46
CA ILE A 73 4.82 1.67 -0.82
C ILE A 73 4.58 0.79 0.41
N LEU A 74 3.30 0.59 0.71
CA LEU A 74 2.85 -0.40 1.66
C LEU A 74 2.29 -1.56 0.85
N ALA A 75 3.02 -2.68 0.86
CA ALA A 75 2.60 -3.86 0.11
C ALA A 75 1.73 -4.75 0.98
N VAL A 76 0.62 -5.24 0.45
CA VAL A 76 -0.26 -6.17 1.16
C VAL A 76 -0.36 -7.46 0.35
N SER A 77 -0.32 -8.60 1.03
CA SER A 77 -0.34 -9.87 0.34
C SER A 77 -0.75 -11.03 1.25
N ALA A 78 -1.54 -11.94 0.68
CA ALA A 78 -1.86 -13.19 1.36
C ALA A 78 -0.71 -14.21 1.27
N ARG A 79 0.28 -13.95 0.43
CA ARG A 79 1.40 -14.86 0.23
C ARG A 79 2.47 -14.78 1.30
N PHE A 80 2.51 -13.67 2.05
CA PHE A 80 3.53 -13.50 3.07
C PHE A 80 2.95 -13.87 4.42
N ARG A 81 3.71 -14.63 5.19
CA ARG A 81 3.27 -15.07 6.49
C ARG A 81 3.53 -14.02 7.54
N ARG A 82 2.65 -13.98 8.52
CA ARG A 82 2.94 -13.24 9.75
C ARG A 82 4.09 -13.94 10.42
N GLY A 83 5.08 -13.19 10.85
CA GLY A 83 6.20 -13.80 11.50
C GLY A 83 7.29 -12.84 11.84
N LEU A 84 8.15 -13.29 12.72
CA LEU A 84 9.24 -12.48 13.24
C LEU A 84 10.29 -12.31 12.15
N GLY A 85 10.46 -11.08 11.70
CA GLY A 85 11.52 -10.74 10.76
C GLY A 85 11.22 -11.08 9.31
N VAL A 86 10.29 -11.99 9.06
CA VAL A 86 10.00 -12.43 7.69
C VAL A 86 9.46 -11.28 6.86
N SER A 87 8.53 -10.52 7.43
CA SER A 87 7.95 -9.37 6.72
C SER A 87 8.97 -8.28 6.45
N LYS A 88 9.88 -8.06 7.40
CA LYS A 88 10.93 -7.05 7.21
C LYS A 88 11.89 -7.44 6.10
N ASP A 89 12.28 -8.72 6.05
CA ASP A 89 13.16 -9.19 4.99
C ASP A 89 12.48 -9.10 3.63
N ALA A 90 11.21 -9.50 3.55
CA ALA A 90 10.47 -9.44 2.31
C ALA A 90 10.30 -8.00 1.86
N ALA A 91 10.00 -7.08 2.77
CA ALA A 91 9.85 -5.67 2.44
C ALA A 91 11.16 -5.10 1.88
N ARG A 92 12.28 -5.48 2.50
CA ARG A 92 13.59 -5.02 2.05
C ARG A 92 13.91 -5.52 0.64
N ARG A 93 13.63 -6.78 0.38
CA ARG A 93 13.87 -7.37 -0.94
C ARG A 93 13.03 -6.72 -2.02
N LEU A 94 11.79 -6.40 -1.69
CA LEU A 94 10.87 -5.76 -2.62
C LEU A 94 11.08 -4.25 -2.72
N ARG A 95 11.86 -3.69 -1.81
CA ARG A 95 12.12 -2.25 -1.74
C ARG A 95 10.85 -1.45 -1.46
N VAL A 96 10.02 -2.00 -0.58
CA VAL A 96 8.83 -1.31 -0.10
C VAL A 96 9.07 -0.85 1.33
N ARG A 97 8.28 0.13 1.76
CA ARG A 97 8.42 0.66 3.10
C ARG A 97 7.97 -0.36 4.14
N LYS A 98 6.90 -1.07 3.86
CA LYS A 98 6.36 -2.06 4.78
C LYS A 98 5.55 -3.09 4.03
N LEU A 99 5.50 -4.29 4.59
CA LEU A 99 4.69 -5.38 4.06
C LEU A 99 3.67 -5.78 5.12
N LEU A 100 2.41 -5.84 4.72
CA LEU A 100 1.32 -6.22 5.62
C LEU A 100 0.67 -7.50 5.12
N PRO A 101 0.78 -8.60 5.87
CA PRO A 101 0.17 -9.86 5.45
C PRO A 101 -1.35 -9.82 5.53
N LYS A 102 -2.02 -10.47 4.61
CA LYS A 102 -3.46 -10.69 4.66
C LYS A 102 -3.75 -11.98 5.42
N PRO A 103 -4.85 -12.07 6.14
CA PRO A 103 -5.81 -11.01 6.41
C PRO A 103 -5.29 -10.02 7.45
N PHE A 104 -5.74 -8.79 7.36
CA PHE A 104 -5.37 -7.78 8.34
C PHE A 104 -6.63 -7.09 8.86
N THR A 105 -6.53 -6.54 10.05
CA THR A 105 -7.63 -5.78 10.64
C THR A 105 -7.53 -4.32 10.26
N ARG A 106 -8.63 -3.60 10.49
CA ARG A 106 -8.63 -2.14 10.34
C ARG A 106 -7.51 -1.50 11.15
N THR A 107 -7.37 -1.93 12.41
CA THR A 107 -6.34 -1.38 13.30
C THR A 107 -4.94 -1.62 12.74
N GLU A 108 -4.68 -2.81 12.23
CA GLU A 108 -3.38 -3.13 11.65
C GLU A 108 -3.09 -2.29 10.41
N LEU A 109 -4.09 -2.11 9.56
CA LEU A 109 -3.92 -1.30 8.37
C LEU A 109 -3.62 0.15 8.72
N LEU A 110 -4.41 0.73 9.62
CA LEU A 110 -4.23 2.12 10.00
C LEU A 110 -2.89 2.36 10.69
N ALA A 111 -2.45 1.40 11.51
CA ALA A 111 -1.14 1.50 12.15
C ALA A 111 -0.02 1.48 11.11
N ALA A 112 -0.14 0.59 10.11
CA ALA A 112 0.87 0.49 9.05
C ALA A 112 0.93 1.77 8.22
N VAL A 113 -0.23 2.34 7.91
CA VAL A 113 -0.30 3.59 7.16
C VAL A 113 0.38 4.73 7.92
N ARG A 114 0.05 4.87 9.21
CA ARG A 114 0.67 5.92 10.03
C ARG A 114 2.18 5.74 10.09
N GLU A 115 2.65 4.50 10.22
CA GLU A 115 4.07 4.21 10.27
C GLU A 115 4.76 4.60 8.97
N CYS A 116 4.16 4.27 7.84
CA CYS A 116 4.74 4.62 6.55
C CYS A 116 4.79 6.12 6.32
N LEU A 117 3.75 6.84 6.74
CA LEU A 117 3.70 8.29 6.55
C LEU A 117 4.61 9.02 7.53
N ALA A 118 4.79 8.50 8.72
CA ALA A 118 5.61 9.15 9.74
C ALA A 118 7.10 9.16 9.40
N ASN A 119 7.52 8.25 8.54
CA ASN A 119 8.93 8.12 8.19
C ASN A 119 9.34 8.92 6.96
N ASN A 120 8.48 9.79 6.50
CA ASN A 120 8.79 10.65 5.36
C ASN A 120 9.60 11.88 5.77
#